data_769a4049211eef08700f9c2b96a67f50
#
_entry.id   769a4049211eef08700f9c2b96a67f50
#
_cell.length_a   1.000
_cell.length_b   1.000
_cell.length_c   1.000
_cell.angle_alpha   90.00
_cell.angle_beta   90.00
_cell.angle_gamma   90.00
#
_symmetry.space_group_name_H-M   'P 1'
#
loop_
_entity.id
_entity.type
_entity.pdbx_description
1 polymer ?
#
loop_
_entity_poly.entity_id
_entity_poly.type
_entity_poly.pdbx_seq_one_letter_code
_entity_poly.pdbx_strand_id
1 'polypeptide(L)'
;MLFRSGAYYKLQTFIYLTGNGIVQGMRPICGYNYGAGEYKRVKDIFKAGLELISVVMLAGTVLCFLIPDQLIGIFTSNEETIALGKEALLIICRGFVISGVSVTISGVLEGLGKGVESLAISLVRYLVVILPLAFLFSRFQGASGVWQAFWVTEIVAALLAMVLFKRIMGKISKEKR
;
A
#
# COMPACT_ATOMS: atom_id res chain seq x y z
N MET A 1 20.59 0.09 17.09
CA MET A 1 19.73 -0.59 16.12
C MET A 1 18.57 0.26 15.61
N LEU A 2 17.86 1.01 16.42
CA LEU A 2 16.68 1.81 16.04
C LEU A 2 16.95 2.92 15.00
N PHE A 3 18.13 3.54 14.99
CA PHE A 3 18.49 4.59 14.01
C PHE A 3 18.75 4.04 12.59
N ARG A 4 19.14 2.77 12.46
CA ARG A 4 19.45 2.14 11.17
C ARG A 4 18.21 1.81 10.33
N SER A 5 17.06 1.60 10.99
CA SER A 5 15.78 1.31 10.32
C SER A 5 15.08 2.58 9.80
N GLY A 6 15.51 3.77 10.21
CA GLY A 6 14.81 5.02 9.91
C GLY A 6 14.90 5.47 8.46
N ALA A 7 16.01 5.19 7.76
CA ALA A 7 16.26 5.71 6.41
C ALA A 7 15.30 5.08 5.37
N TYR A 8 15.21 3.75 5.32
CA TYR A 8 14.30 3.08 4.38
C TYR A 8 12.82 3.37 4.69
N TYR A 9 12.48 3.52 5.97
CA TYR A 9 11.11 3.87 6.38
C TYR A 9 10.72 5.27 5.90
N LYS A 10 11.63 6.25 5.98
CA LYS A 10 11.39 7.61 5.47
C LYS A 10 11.18 7.60 3.95
N LEU A 11 12.00 6.84 3.22
CA LEU A 11 11.87 6.71 1.77
C LEU A 11 10.56 6.02 1.38
N GLN A 12 10.21 4.92 2.04
CA GLN A 12 8.93 4.25 1.87
C GLN A 12 7.77 5.22 2.12
N THR A 13 7.81 5.96 3.23
CA THR A 13 6.79 6.95 3.58
C THR A 13 6.64 8.00 2.49
N PHE A 14 7.75 8.49 1.90
CA PHE A 14 7.71 9.49 0.84
C PHE A 14 6.98 8.97 -0.42
N ILE A 15 7.27 7.75 -0.85
CA ILE A 15 6.60 7.12 -2.00
C ILE A 15 5.10 6.93 -1.69
N TYR A 16 4.77 6.42 -0.51
CA TYR A 16 3.38 6.23 -0.09
C TYR A 16 2.61 7.55 0.09
N LEU A 17 3.29 8.63 0.47
CA LEU A 17 2.66 9.94 0.63
C LEU A 17 2.11 10.45 -0.70
N THR A 18 2.84 10.25 -1.80
CA THR A 18 2.39 10.59 -3.15
C THR A 18 1.14 9.78 -3.54
N GLY A 19 1.16 8.47 -3.32
CA GLY A 19 -0.02 7.61 -3.54
C GLY A 19 -1.22 8.03 -2.68
N ASN A 20 -1.00 8.34 -1.41
CA ASN A 20 -2.03 8.84 -0.51
C ASN A 20 -2.62 10.18 -0.96
N GLY A 21 -1.83 11.06 -1.55
CA GLY A 21 -2.32 12.32 -2.15
C GLY A 21 -3.37 12.05 -3.24
N ILE A 22 -3.11 11.09 -4.12
CA ILE A 22 -4.08 10.68 -5.16
C ILE A 22 -5.37 10.14 -4.51
N VAL A 23 -5.24 9.27 -3.52
CA VAL A 23 -6.38 8.69 -2.79
C VAL A 23 -7.22 9.77 -2.11
N GLN A 24 -6.58 10.74 -1.46
CA GLN A 24 -7.27 11.87 -0.82
C GLN A 24 -8.12 12.67 -1.82
N GLY A 25 -7.58 12.92 -3.02
CA GLY A 25 -8.32 13.58 -4.10
C GLY A 25 -9.48 12.76 -4.63
N MET A 26 -9.36 11.43 -4.67
CA MET A 26 -10.42 10.53 -5.14
C MET A 26 -11.61 10.41 -4.20
N ARG A 27 -11.39 10.47 -2.89
CA ARG A 27 -12.45 10.26 -1.86
C ARG A 27 -13.68 11.13 -2.07
N PRO A 28 -13.59 12.47 -2.15
CA PRO A 28 -14.76 13.32 -2.34
C PRO A 28 -15.46 13.06 -3.68
N ILE A 29 -14.69 12.79 -4.74
CA ILE A 29 -15.26 12.52 -6.08
C ILE A 29 -16.03 11.21 -6.08
N CYS A 30 -15.50 10.16 -5.45
CA CYS A 30 -16.21 8.89 -5.26
C CYS A 30 -17.49 9.07 -4.43
N GLY A 31 -17.42 9.80 -3.32
CA GLY A 31 -18.58 10.05 -2.45
C GLY A 31 -19.69 10.81 -3.16
N TYR A 32 -19.34 11.87 -3.89
CA TYR A 32 -20.30 12.64 -4.67
C TYR A 32 -21.03 11.78 -5.73
N ASN A 33 -20.28 11.05 -6.54
CA ASN A 33 -20.87 10.21 -7.60
C ASN A 33 -21.67 9.03 -7.01
N TYR A 34 -21.24 8.50 -5.87
CA TYR A 34 -21.97 7.46 -5.16
C TYR A 34 -23.32 7.98 -4.64
N GLY A 35 -23.33 9.15 -4.00
CA GLY A 35 -24.55 9.81 -3.53
C GLY A 35 -25.52 10.18 -4.67
N ALA A 36 -25.00 10.55 -5.83
CA ALA A 36 -25.77 10.80 -7.04
C ALA A 36 -26.29 9.52 -7.74
N GLY A 37 -25.92 8.31 -7.26
CA GLY A 37 -26.30 7.05 -7.88
C GLY A 37 -25.52 6.69 -9.15
N GLU A 38 -24.46 7.44 -9.47
CA GLU A 38 -23.62 7.28 -10.66
C GLU A 38 -22.52 6.22 -10.44
N TYR A 39 -22.91 4.97 -10.20
CA TYR A 39 -22.00 3.89 -9.85
C TYR A 39 -21.00 3.49 -10.95
N LYS A 40 -21.35 3.78 -12.21
CA LYS A 40 -20.42 3.60 -13.33
C LYS A 40 -19.23 4.55 -13.18
N ARG A 41 -19.51 5.82 -12.87
CA ARG A 41 -18.45 6.82 -12.63
C ARG A 41 -17.55 6.47 -11.45
N VAL A 42 -18.14 5.92 -10.36
CA VAL A 42 -17.32 5.42 -9.23
C VAL A 42 -16.32 4.35 -9.68
N LYS A 43 -16.74 3.41 -10.55
CA LYS A 43 -15.82 2.40 -11.12
C LYS A 43 -14.75 3.01 -12.02
N ASP A 44 -15.13 4.02 -12.80
CA ASP A 44 -14.18 4.70 -13.70
C ASP A 44 -13.15 5.52 -12.90
N ILE A 45 -13.58 6.21 -11.84
CA ILE A 45 -12.69 6.90 -10.89
C ILE A 45 -11.75 5.90 -10.20
N PHE A 46 -12.27 4.74 -9.76
CA PHE A 46 -11.44 3.68 -9.18
C PHE A 46 -10.36 3.21 -10.16
N LYS A 47 -10.70 2.95 -11.43
CA LYS A 47 -9.74 2.53 -12.44
C LYS A 47 -8.67 3.59 -12.67
N ALA A 48 -9.08 4.84 -12.93
CA ALA A 48 -8.15 5.94 -13.14
C ALA A 48 -7.20 6.15 -11.95
N GLY A 49 -7.72 6.07 -10.73
CA GLY A 49 -6.91 6.18 -9.52
C GLY A 49 -5.95 5.01 -9.35
N LEU A 50 -6.40 3.78 -9.65
CA LEU A 50 -5.55 2.61 -9.60
C LEU A 50 -4.42 2.69 -10.64
N GLU A 51 -4.69 3.17 -11.85
CA GLU A 51 -3.68 3.40 -12.88
C GLU A 51 -2.65 4.43 -12.44
N LEU A 52 -3.09 5.60 -11.95
CA LEU A 52 -2.20 6.65 -11.46
C LEU A 52 -1.33 6.18 -10.29
N ILE A 53 -1.91 5.51 -9.30
CA ILE A 53 -1.17 4.97 -8.16
C ILE A 53 -0.19 3.89 -8.62
N SER A 54 -0.61 3.01 -9.53
CA SER A 54 0.27 1.97 -10.07
C SER A 54 1.49 2.56 -10.79
N VAL A 55 1.31 3.63 -11.55
CA VAL A 55 2.43 4.35 -12.21
C VAL A 55 3.38 4.92 -11.17
N VAL A 56 2.87 5.60 -10.13
CA VAL A 56 3.70 6.17 -9.05
C VAL A 56 4.46 5.08 -8.29
N MET A 57 3.77 4.00 -7.91
CA MET A 57 4.37 2.89 -7.18
C MET A 57 5.39 2.12 -8.03
N LEU A 58 5.13 1.96 -9.33
CA LEU A 58 6.07 1.37 -10.26
C LEU A 58 7.31 2.24 -10.43
N ALA A 59 7.14 3.55 -10.62
CA ALA A 59 8.26 4.48 -10.70
C ALA A 59 9.11 4.45 -9.42
N GLY A 60 8.48 4.48 -8.24
CA GLY A 60 9.15 4.32 -6.95
C GLY A 60 9.91 3.00 -6.84
N THR A 61 9.30 1.89 -7.28
CA THR A 61 9.94 0.57 -7.31
C THR A 61 11.16 0.57 -8.23
N VAL A 62 11.04 1.10 -9.45
CA VAL A 62 12.15 1.19 -10.41
C VAL A 62 13.30 2.03 -9.85
N LEU A 63 13.01 3.18 -9.24
CA LEU A 63 14.04 4.01 -8.59
C LEU A 63 14.75 3.25 -7.47
N CYS A 64 14.01 2.52 -6.64
CA CYS A 64 14.59 1.70 -5.57
C CYS A 64 15.51 0.60 -6.10
N PHE A 65 15.25 0.06 -7.30
CA PHE A 65 16.15 -0.94 -7.91
C PHE A 65 17.36 -0.32 -8.61
N LEU A 66 17.19 0.85 -9.24
CA LEU A 66 18.26 1.47 -10.03
C LEU A 66 19.31 2.19 -9.17
N ILE A 67 18.88 2.89 -8.13
CA ILE A 67 19.74 3.79 -7.35
C ILE A 67 19.56 3.62 -5.83
N PRO A 68 19.55 2.39 -5.28
CA PRO A 68 19.24 2.16 -3.86
C PRO A 68 20.25 2.81 -2.91
N ASP A 69 21.54 2.79 -3.26
CA ASP A 69 22.60 3.35 -2.43
C ASP A 69 22.48 4.87 -2.30
N GLN A 70 22.19 5.56 -3.40
CA GLN A 70 21.98 7.00 -3.42
C GLN A 70 20.73 7.41 -2.64
N LEU A 71 19.64 6.63 -2.79
CA LEU A 71 18.40 6.90 -2.07
C LEU A 71 18.53 6.77 -0.56
N ILE A 72 19.25 5.75 -0.09
CA ILE A 72 19.55 5.62 1.34
C ILE A 72 20.60 6.65 1.78
N GLY A 73 21.57 6.96 0.92
CA GLY A 73 22.62 7.96 1.17
C GLY A 73 22.09 9.38 1.44
N ILE A 74 20.90 9.73 0.95
CA ILE A 74 20.22 11.01 1.30
C ILE A 74 19.99 11.13 2.83
N PHE A 75 19.80 10.01 3.51
CA PHE A 75 19.42 9.99 4.93
C PHE A 75 20.56 9.66 5.88
N THR A 76 21.67 9.11 5.37
CA THR A 76 22.81 8.70 6.19
C THR A 76 24.10 8.62 5.37
N SER A 77 25.23 8.96 5.99
CA SER A 77 26.57 8.81 5.40
C SER A 77 27.31 7.58 5.93
N ASN A 78 26.68 6.78 6.79
CA ASN A 78 27.30 5.57 7.35
C ASN A 78 27.14 4.40 6.39
N GLU A 79 28.26 3.89 5.84
CA GLU A 79 28.30 2.83 4.83
C GLU A 79 27.60 1.54 5.26
N GLU A 80 27.77 1.13 6.53
CA GLU A 80 27.13 -0.07 7.07
C GLU A 80 25.61 0.10 7.12
N THR A 81 25.14 1.31 7.43
CA THR A 81 23.70 1.64 7.43
C THR A 81 23.16 1.70 6.01
N ILE A 82 23.93 2.19 5.04
CA ILE A 82 23.55 2.19 3.62
C ILE A 82 23.39 0.76 3.12
N ALA A 83 24.34 -0.14 3.41
CA ALA A 83 24.28 -1.53 2.97
C ALA A 83 23.03 -2.26 3.51
N LEU A 84 22.74 -2.14 4.81
CA LEU A 84 21.54 -2.73 5.42
C LEU A 84 20.25 -2.10 4.90
N GLY A 85 20.23 -0.78 4.74
CA GLY A 85 19.08 -0.05 4.20
C GLY A 85 18.78 -0.42 2.77
N LYS A 86 19.78 -0.64 1.94
CA LYS A 86 19.67 -1.14 0.57
C LYS A 86 19.02 -2.52 0.54
N GLU A 87 19.49 -3.47 1.34
CA GLU A 87 18.92 -4.81 1.41
C GLU A 87 17.42 -4.75 1.80
N ALA A 88 17.10 -4.00 2.85
CA ALA A 88 15.72 -3.80 3.28
C ALA A 88 14.84 -3.18 2.18
N LEU A 89 15.36 -2.12 1.52
CA LEU A 89 14.64 -1.41 0.47
C LEU A 89 14.33 -2.31 -0.72
N LEU A 90 15.30 -3.10 -1.20
CA LEU A 90 15.13 -4.02 -2.33
C LEU A 90 14.13 -5.16 -2.04
N ILE A 91 13.97 -5.53 -0.78
CA ILE A 91 12.97 -6.52 -0.38
C ILE A 91 11.59 -5.88 -0.30
N ILE A 92 11.46 -4.73 0.37
CA ILE A 92 10.18 -4.08 0.67
C ILE A 92 9.55 -3.48 -0.59
N CYS A 93 10.33 -2.90 -1.51
CA CYS A 93 9.81 -2.25 -2.72
C CYS A 93 9.07 -3.20 -3.66
N ARG A 94 9.29 -4.51 -3.56
CA ARG A 94 8.52 -5.53 -4.29
C ARG A 94 7.03 -5.50 -3.97
N GLY A 95 6.68 -5.01 -2.78
CA GLY A 95 5.29 -4.87 -2.34
C GLY A 95 4.61 -3.57 -2.81
N PHE A 96 5.33 -2.56 -3.29
CA PHE A 96 4.77 -1.22 -3.55
C PHE A 96 3.63 -1.23 -4.56
N VAL A 97 3.82 -1.86 -5.72
CA VAL A 97 2.76 -1.93 -6.75
C VAL A 97 1.53 -2.68 -6.24
N ILE A 98 1.75 -3.78 -5.50
CA ILE A 98 0.67 -4.59 -4.93
C ILE A 98 -0.09 -3.78 -3.87
N SER A 99 0.62 -3.03 -3.04
CA SER A 99 0.01 -2.18 -2.02
C SER A 99 -0.88 -1.08 -2.63
N GLY A 100 -0.54 -0.59 -3.82
CA GLY A 100 -1.35 0.36 -4.55
C GLY A 100 -2.80 -0.08 -4.72
N VAL A 101 -3.04 -1.38 -4.94
CA VAL A 101 -4.40 -1.94 -5.07
C VAL A 101 -5.19 -1.78 -3.77
N SER A 102 -4.64 -2.22 -2.64
CA SER A 102 -5.33 -2.16 -1.36
C SER A 102 -5.52 -0.73 -0.85
N VAL A 103 -4.55 0.17 -1.10
CA VAL A 103 -4.63 1.59 -0.74
C VAL A 103 -5.71 2.29 -1.56
N THR A 104 -5.76 2.05 -2.86
CA THR A 104 -6.80 2.61 -3.74
C THR A 104 -8.20 2.14 -3.33
N ILE A 105 -8.38 0.83 -3.09
CA ILE A 105 -9.65 0.26 -2.67
C ILE A 105 -10.08 0.84 -1.33
N SER A 106 -9.19 0.91 -0.34
CA SER A 106 -9.50 1.51 0.97
C SER A 106 -9.98 2.96 0.82
N GLY A 107 -9.30 3.75 -0.01
CA GLY A 107 -9.69 5.13 -0.26
C GLY A 107 -11.07 5.27 -0.93
N VAL A 108 -11.37 4.41 -1.90
CA VAL A 108 -12.71 4.39 -2.52
C VAL A 108 -13.77 3.99 -1.49
N LEU A 109 -13.54 2.93 -0.70
CA LEU A 109 -14.48 2.49 0.35
C LEU A 109 -14.77 3.61 1.36
N GLU A 110 -13.74 4.35 1.76
CA GLU A 110 -13.90 5.53 2.63
C GLU A 110 -14.73 6.62 1.95
N GLY A 111 -14.50 6.91 0.67
CA GLY A 111 -15.31 7.84 -0.11
C GLY A 111 -16.78 7.41 -0.22
N LEU A 112 -17.05 6.10 -0.25
CA LEU A 112 -18.41 5.55 -0.26
C LEU A 112 -19.08 5.52 1.14
N GLY A 113 -18.41 6.01 2.19
CA GLY A 113 -18.90 5.91 3.57
C GLY A 113 -18.75 4.51 4.18
N LYS A 114 -17.99 3.62 3.54
CA LYS A 114 -17.71 2.25 4.00
C LYS A 114 -16.42 2.18 4.82
N GLY A 115 -16.30 3.08 5.82
CA GLY A 115 -15.10 3.22 6.65
C GLY A 115 -14.77 1.98 7.49
N VAL A 116 -15.79 1.21 7.91
CA VAL A 116 -15.59 -0.03 8.69
C VAL A 116 -14.85 -1.08 7.86
N GLU A 117 -15.21 -1.22 6.59
CA GLU A 117 -14.57 -2.15 5.67
C GLU A 117 -13.13 -1.73 5.34
N SER A 118 -12.86 -0.43 5.20
CA SER A 118 -11.49 0.10 5.08
C SER A 118 -10.68 -0.14 6.35
N LEU A 119 -11.27 0.09 7.52
CA LEU A 119 -10.63 -0.22 8.82
C LEU A 119 -10.29 -1.72 8.91
N ALA A 120 -11.19 -2.60 8.50
CA ALA A 120 -10.95 -4.05 8.52
C ALA A 120 -9.74 -4.43 7.64
N ILE A 121 -9.59 -3.85 6.44
CA ILE A 121 -8.42 -4.06 5.58
C ILE A 121 -7.15 -3.63 6.32
N SER A 122 -7.17 -2.46 6.97
CA SER A 122 -6.01 -1.92 7.70
C SER A 122 -5.66 -2.76 8.93
N LEU A 123 -6.64 -3.18 9.72
CA LEU A 123 -6.41 -4.02 10.90
C LEU A 123 -5.85 -5.40 10.51
N VAL A 124 -6.40 -6.02 9.47
CA VAL A 124 -5.86 -7.28 8.95
C VAL A 124 -4.43 -7.10 8.48
N ARG A 125 -4.12 -6.04 7.74
CA ARG A 125 -2.77 -5.73 7.28
C ARG A 125 -1.81 -5.54 8.45
N TYR A 126 -2.09 -4.60 9.36
CA TYR A 126 -1.13 -4.15 10.37
C TYR A 126 -1.09 -4.97 11.66
N LEU A 127 -2.13 -5.72 11.98
CA LEU A 127 -2.17 -6.53 13.20
C LEU A 127 -2.22 -8.03 12.91
N VAL A 128 -3.15 -8.47 12.06
CA VAL A 128 -3.43 -9.90 11.89
C VAL A 128 -2.39 -10.60 11.01
N VAL A 129 -1.84 -9.90 10.01
CA VAL A 129 -0.93 -10.51 9.03
C VAL A 129 0.52 -10.15 9.31
N ILE A 130 0.86 -8.85 9.38
CA ILE A 130 2.27 -8.46 9.45
C ILE A 130 2.95 -8.90 10.75
N LEU A 131 2.29 -8.78 11.91
CA LEU A 131 2.90 -9.14 13.18
C LEU A 131 3.22 -10.64 13.29
N PRO A 132 2.28 -11.57 13.01
CA PRO A 132 2.58 -12.99 13.03
C PRO A 132 3.62 -13.39 11.96
N LEU A 133 3.55 -12.83 10.74
CA LEU A 133 4.52 -13.14 9.69
C LEU A 133 5.90 -12.61 10.03
N ALA A 134 6.02 -11.39 10.54
CA ALA A 134 7.29 -10.83 10.96
C ALA A 134 7.91 -11.65 12.10
N PHE A 135 7.10 -12.07 13.08
CA PHE A 135 7.56 -12.93 14.16
C PHE A 135 8.02 -14.29 13.62
N LEU A 136 7.23 -14.93 12.77
CA LEU A 136 7.56 -16.24 12.20
C LEU A 136 8.84 -16.16 11.35
N PHE A 137 8.91 -15.23 10.41
CA PHE A 137 10.05 -15.12 9.50
C PHE A 137 11.32 -14.68 10.21
N SER A 138 11.22 -13.85 11.27
CA SER A 138 12.38 -13.47 12.06
C SER A 138 13.06 -14.66 12.76
N ARG A 139 12.30 -15.69 13.09
CA ARG A 139 12.84 -16.92 13.70
C ARG A 139 13.71 -17.74 12.72
N PHE A 140 13.40 -17.69 11.41
CA PHE A 140 14.11 -18.48 10.40
C PHE A 140 15.18 -17.68 9.66
N GLN A 141 14.98 -16.38 9.46
CA GLN A 141 15.83 -15.54 8.59
C GLN A 141 16.35 -14.27 9.28
N GLY A 142 16.13 -14.12 10.59
CA GLY A 142 16.55 -12.93 11.31
C GLY A 142 15.91 -11.65 10.79
N ALA A 143 16.69 -10.56 10.63
CA ALA A 143 16.20 -9.25 10.19
C ALA A 143 15.61 -9.27 8.77
N SER A 144 16.22 -10.00 7.84
CA SER A 144 15.73 -10.13 6.47
C SER A 144 14.34 -10.76 6.41
N GLY A 145 14.05 -11.69 7.32
CA GLY A 145 12.72 -12.29 7.45
C GLY A 145 11.64 -11.28 7.80
N VAL A 146 11.94 -10.32 8.67
CA VAL A 146 10.99 -9.24 9.01
C VAL A 146 10.65 -8.42 7.76
N TRP A 147 11.65 -8.08 6.93
CA TRP A 147 11.41 -7.33 5.69
C TRP A 147 10.61 -8.12 4.65
N GLN A 148 10.79 -9.44 4.60
CA GLN A 148 10.00 -10.32 3.76
C GLN A 148 8.50 -10.32 4.14
N ALA A 149 8.17 -10.17 5.42
CA ALA A 149 6.80 -10.11 5.87
C ALA A 149 6.02 -8.94 5.25
N PHE A 150 6.68 -7.83 4.91
CA PHE A 150 6.01 -6.65 4.34
C PHE A 150 5.36 -6.95 2.99
N TRP A 151 6.10 -7.45 2.00
CA TRP A 151 5.52 -7.67 0.67
C TRP A 151 4.51 -8.82 0.65
N VAL A 152 4.71 -9.85 1.48
CA VAL A 152 3.73 -10.94 1.65
C VAL A 152 2.43 -10.39 2.24
N THR A 153 2.52 -9.51 3.24
CA THR A 153 1.36 -8.83 3.82
C THR A 153 0.60 -8.02 2.78
N GLU A 154 1.28 -7.34 1.86
CA GLU A 154 0.62 -6.56 0.81
C GLU A 154 -0.18 -7.44 -0.15
N ILE A 155 0.27 -8.66 -0.45
CA ILE A 155 -0.51 -9.63 -1.25
C ILE A 155 -1.81 -9.97 -0.53
N VAL A 156 -1.74 -10.34 0.74
CA VAL A 156 -2.92 -10.72 1.53
C VAL A 156 -3.90 -9.54 1.64
N ALA A 157 -3.38 -8.35 1.93
CA ALA A 157 -4.18 -7.14 2.03
C ALA A 157 -4.86 -6.77 0.70
N ALA A 158 -4.16 -6.89 -0.42
CA ALA A 158 -4.71 -6.64 -1.75
C ALA A 158 -5.81 -7.65 -2.11
N LEU A 159 -5.62 -8.93 -1.82
CA LEU A 159 -6.63 -9.97 -2.04
C LEU A 159 -7.89 -9.71 -1.20
N LEU A 160 -7.73 -9.42 0.08
CA LEU A 160 -8.85 -9.07 0.97
C LEU A 160 -9.59 -7.84 0.46
N ALA A 161 -8.86 -6.79 0.12
CA ALA A 161 -9.44 -5.55 -0.41
C ALA A 161 -10.25 -5.81 -1.68
N MET A 162 -9.71 -6.58 -2.63
CA MET A 162 -10.42 -6.94 -3.86
C MET A 162 -11.70 -7.73 -3.60
N VAL A 163 -11.67 -8.68 -2.67
CA VAL A 163 -12.86 -9.47 -2.29
C VAL A 163 -13.93 -8.56 -1.69
N LEU A 164 -13.56 -7.69 -0.73
CA LEU A 164 -14.50 -6.75 -0.11
C LEU A 164 -15.07 -5.76 -1.14
N PHE A 165 -14.23 -5.21 -1.99
CA PHE A 165 -14.64 -4.27 -3.03
C PHE A 165 -15.65 -4.91 -4.00
N LYS A 166 -15.34 -6.10 -4.53
CA LYS A 166 -16.27 -6.84 -5.41
C LYS A 166 -17.60 -7.13 -4.72
N ARG A 167 -17.57 -7.52 -3.44
CA ARG A 167 -18.77 -7.83 -2.66
C ARG A 167 -19.65 -6.58 -2.46
N ILE A 168 -19.04 -5.45 -2.13
CA ILE A 168 -19.73 -4.18 -1.90
C ILE A 168 -20.31 -3.65 -3.21
N MET A 169 -19.51 -3.57 -4.26
CA MET A 169 -19.96 -3.09 -5.56
C MET A 169 -21.03 -4.01 -6.19
N GLY A 170 -20.98 -5.32 -5.90
CA GLY A 170 -21.99 -6.28 -6.31
C GLY A 170 -23.34 -6.08 -5.59
N LYS A 171 -23.34 -5.77 -4.29
CA LYS A 171 -24.55 -5.43 -3.53
C LYS A 171 -25.19 -4.14 -4.05
N ILE A 172 -24.39 -3.08 -4.20
CA ILE A 172 -24.83 -1.78 -4.72
C ILE A 172 -25.48 -1.91 -6.11
N SER A 173 -24.91 -2.76 -6.97
CA SER A 173 -25.45 -3.00 -8.33
C SER A 173 -26.77 -3.79 -8.33
N LYS A 174 -27.05 -4.58 -7.29
CA LYS A 174 -28.31 -5.35 -7.15
C LYS A 174 -29.46 -4.53 -6.57
N GLU A 175 -29.16 -3.61 -5.65
CA GLU A 175 -30.18 -2.73 -5.03
C GLU A 175 -30.84 -1.75 -6.04
N LYS A 176 -30.22 -1.57 -7.20
CA LYS A 176 -30.74 -0.67 -8.26
C LYS A 176 -31.51 -1.41 -9.37
N ARG A 177 -31.67 -2.74 -9.27
CA ARG A 177 -32.53 -3.52 -10.18
C ARG A 177 -33.86 -3.81 -9.55
#